data_a4cd98015a03570dff9a47bb45ef92ca
#
_entry.id   a4cd98015a03570dff9a47bb45ef92ca
#
_cell.length_a   1.000
_cell.length_b   1.000
_cell.length_c   1.000
_cell.angle_alpha   90.00
_cell.angle_beta   90.00
_cell.angle_gamma   90.00
#
_symmetry.space_group_name_H-M   'P 1'
#
loop_
_entity.id
_entity.type
_entity.pdbx_description
1 polymer ?
#
loop_
_entity_poly.entity_id
_entity_poly.type
_entity_poly.pdbx_seq_one_letter_code
_entity_poly.pdbx_strand_id
1 'polypeptide(L)'
;RDPEMSRGLGDVYKRQLSCFSDTPGESFQTYTNPKFAAEGGYSKVAESVMVATLFTYAGPNYVAILKHLGMDAEADAAQAEIDKMKANIMESAWDGDWFLRAYDANGEKMGSKECEEGQIFIEPQGFAIMSDIGKDQGCDKKTLAAIDERLNTQHGLVLNNPAFTKYYIQYGEISTYPGGYKENAGIFTHNNAWIICAAAYAGAGDQAFKYYSEIAPAFTEETSDIHKTEPYVYGQICLLYTSPSPRDIS
;
A
#
# COMPACT_ATOMS: atom_id res chain seq x y z
N ARG A 1 1.03 13.50 -29.93
CA ARG A 1 1.76 12.91 -28.80
C ARG A 1 1.59 13.87 -27.63
N ASP A 2 0.92 13.43 -26.61
CA ASP A 2 0.72 14.19 -25.39
C ASP A 2 2.09 14.41 -24.72
N PRO A 3 2.53 15.67 -24.52
CA PRO A 3 3.81 15.94 -23.86
C PRO A 3 3.88 15.40 -22.43
N GLU A 4 2.74 15.04 -21.84
CA GLU A 4 2.67 14.45 -20.51
C GLU A 4 3.09 12.97 -20.48
N MET A 5 3.03 12.25 -21.60
CA MET A 5 3.47 10.85 -21.67
C MET A 5 4.99 10.66 -21.72
N SER A 6 5.77 11.72 -21.88
CA SER A 6 7.23 11.67 -21.90
C SER A 6 7.90 12.00 -20.56
N ARG A 7 7.12 12.32 -19.54
CA ARG A 7 7.63 12.55 -18.19
C ARG A 7 7.82 11.20 -17.53
N GLY A 8 9.05 10.91 -17.15
CA GLY A 8 9.50 9.59 -16.72
C GLY A 8 8.77 9.01 -15.52
N LEU A 9 9.07 7.76 -15.24
CA LEU A 9 8.52 6.95 -14.12
C LEU A 9 8.38 7.73 -12.79
N GLY A 10 9.29 8.67 -12.50
CA GLY A 10 9.22 9.52 -11.31
C GLY A 10 7.93 10.33 -11.17
N ASP A 11 7.31 10.77 -12.27
CA ASP A 11 6.05 11.52 -12.21
C ASP A 11 4.85 10.60 -11.97
N VAL A 12 4.91 9.35 -12.41
CA VAL A 12 3.88 8.34 -12.12
C VAL A 12 3.88 7.99 -10.63
N TYR A 13 5.04 7.86 -10.02
CA TYR A 13 5.17 7.60 -8.58
C TYR A 13 4.60 8.74 -7.73
N LYS A 14 4.88 9.97 -8.10
CA LYS A 14 4.38 11.15 -7.40
C LYS A 14 2.87 11.28 -7.49
N ARG A 15 2.29 10.98 -8.66
CA ARG A 15 0.83 11.01 -8.85
C ARG A 15 0.11 9.94 -8.02
N GLN A 16 0.74 8.81 -7.76
CA GLN A 16 0.11 7.73 -7.03
C GLN A 16 -0.02 8.01 -5.53
N LEU A 17 0.88 8.79 -4.95
CA LEU A 17 0.69 9.30 -3.60
C LEU A 17 -0.52 10.24 -3.52
N SER A 18 -0.75 11.03 -4.57
CA SER A 18 -1.94 11.88 -4.65
C SER A 18 -3.24 11.11 -4.88
N CYS A 19 -3.19 9.87 -5.34
CA CYS A 19 -4.37 9.01 -5.48
C CYS A 19 -4.93 8.50 -4.14
N PHE A 20 -4.22 8.72 -3.03
CA PHE A 20 -4.77 8.46 -1.70
C PHE A 20 -5.77 9.53 -1.26
N SER A 21 -5.74 10.65 -1.91
CA SER A 21 -6.61 11.76 -1.64
C SER A 21 -7.32 12.08 -2.94
N ASP A 22 -8.63 11.98 -2.96
CA ASP A 22 -9.46 12.40 -4.09
C ASP A 22 -9.42 13.93 -4.25
N THR A 23 -8.79 14.63 -3.33
CA THR A 23 -8.64 16.07 -3.33
C THR A 23 -7.21 16.46 -3.73
N PRO A 24 -6.95 16.73 -5.01
CA PRO A 24 -5.59 17.01 -5.51
C PRO A 24 -4.88 18.13 -4.77
N GLY A 25 -5.61 19.07 -4.18
CA GLY A 25 -5.07 20.19 -3.44
C GLY A 25 -4.47 19.84 -2.08
N GLU A 26 -4.78 18.68 -1.55
CA GLU A 26 -4.46 18.26 -0.18
C GLU A 26 -3.53 17.05 -0.13
N SER A 27 -3.14 16.52 -1.28
CA SER A 27 -2.24 15.37 -1.34
C SER A 27 -0.78 15.78 -1.22
N PHE A 28 0.08 14.81 -0.96
CA PHE A 28 1.53 14.97 -0.84
C PHE A 28 2.20 15.70 -2.00
N GLN A 29 1.58 15.72 -3.15
CA GLN A 29 2.17 16.17 -4.40
C GLN A 29 1.47 17.35 -5.00
N THR A 30 0.75 18.10 -4.18
CA THR A 30 -0.18 19.01 -4.76
C THR A 30 0.43 20.26 -5.31
N TYR A 31 -0.03 20.60 -6.47
CA TYR A 31 0.15 21.88 -7.12
C TYR A 31 -0.32 23.07 -6.28
N THR A 32 -1.15 22.81 -5.29
CA THR A 32 -1.79 23.85 -4.48
C THR A 32 -1.07 24.09 -3.17
N ASN A 33 -0.06 23.29 -2.81
CA ASN A 33 0.82 23.65 -1.72
C ASN A 33 1.64 24.88 -2.16
N PRO A 34 1.46 26.07 -1.54
CA PRO A 34 2.10 27.31 -2.00
C PRO A 34 3.63 27.22 -2.05
N LYS A 35 4.24 26.43 -1.18
CA LYS A 35 5.67 26.19 -1.14
C LYS A 35 6.17 25.47 -2.40
N PHE A 36 5.39 24.51 -2.92
CA PHE A 36 5.75 23.73 -4.09
C PHE A 36 5.27 24.37 -5.40
N ALA A 37 4.18 25.14 -5.36
CA ALA A 37 3.72 25.92 -6.51
C ALA A 37 4.76 26.97 -6.91
N ALA A 38 5.42 27.59 -5.96
CA ALA A 38 6.51 28.55 -6.21
C ALA A 38 7.77 27.91 -6.83
N GLU A 39 7.96 26.59 -6.63
CA GLU A 39 9.10 25.82 -7.14
C GLU A 39 8.80 25.02 -8.42
N GLY A 40 7.69 25.28 -9.10
CA GLY A 40 7.28 24.57 -10.31
C GLY A 40 6.33 23.39 -10.07
N GLY A 41 5.73 23.30 -8.89
CA GLY A 41 4.53 22.48 -8.64
C GLY A 41 4.76 20.99 -8.33
N TYR A 42 6.01 20.52 -8.21
CA TYR A 42 6.30 19.12 -7.92
C TYR A 42 7.24 18.97 -6.74
N SER A 43 6.89 18.08 -5.80
CA SER A 43 7.84 17.61 -4.81
C SER A 43 8.95 16.78 -5.48
N LYS A 44 10.18 16.98 -5.05
CA LYS A 44 11.33 16.16 -5.49
C LYS A 44 11.61 14.99 -4.54
N VAL A 45 10.91 14.93 -3.41
CA VAL A 45 11.20 14.00 -2.31
C VAL A 45 10.03 13.11 -1.95
N ALA A 46 8.82 13.37 -2.46
CA ALA A 46 7.67 12.51 -2.22
C ALA A 46 7.82 11.18 -3.00
N GLU A 47 7.76 10.07 -2.31
CA GLU A 47 7.99 8.73 -2.86
C GLU A 47 7.01 7.70 -2.29
N SER A 48 6.48 6.85 -3.17
CA SER A 48 5.62 5.74 -2.78
C SER A 48 6.44 4.45 -2.63
N VAL A 49 6.55 3.95 -1.43
CA VAL A 49 7.20 2.65 -1.17
C VAL A 49 6.42 1.50 -1.81
N MET A 50 5.08 1.57 -1.80
CA MET A 50 4.26 0.57 -2.50
C MET A 50 4.63 0.45 -3.98
N VAL A 51 4.79 1.57 -4.68
CA VAL A 51 5.13 1.52 -6.12
C VAL A 51 6.56 1.05 -6.34
N ALA A 52 7.49 1.43 -5.46
CA ALA A 52 8.85 0.92 -5.50
C ALA A 52 8.90 -0.61 -5.30
N THR A 53 8.14 -1.14 -4.34
CA THR A 53 8.04 -2.59 -4.13
C THR A 53 7.32 -3.31 -5.27
N LEU A 54 6.28 -2.72 -5.85
CA LEU A 54 5.60 -3.25 -7.04
C LEU A 54 6.55 -3.28 -8.25
N PHE A 55 7.38 -2.26 -8.44
CA PHE A 55 8.41 -2.27 -9.48
C PHE A 55 9.38 -3.44 -9.31
N THR A 56 9.86 -3.70 -8.08
CA THR A 56 10.77 -4.82 -7.82
C THR A 56 10.10 -6.18 -7.97
N TYR A 57 8.78 -6.27 -7.78
CA TYR A 57 7.99 -7.48 -7.99
C TYR A 57 7.73 -7.76 -9.48
N ALA A 58 7.34 -6.75 -10.25
CA ALA A 58 7.02 -6.90 -11.67
C ALA A 58 8.27 -6.91 -12.57
N GLY A 59 9.34 -6.24 -12.16
CA GLY A 59 10.56 -6.06 -12.93
C GLY A 59 11.20 -7.35 -13.45
N PRO A 60 11.33 -8.43 -12.66
CA PRO A 60 11.88 -9.69 -13.14
C PRO A 60 11.13 -10.29 -14.35
N ASN A 61 9.83 -10.09 -14.43
CA ASN A 61 9.05 -10.53 -15.61
C ASN A 61 9.42 -9.71 -16.86
N TYR A 62 9.66 -8.41 -16.70
CA TYR A 62 10.14 -7.55 -17.79
C TYR A 62 11.53 -7.98 -18.26
N VAL A 63 12.45 -8.26 -17.34
CA VAL A 63 13.78 -8.80 -17.66
C VAL A 63 13.68 -10.11 -18.41
N ALA A 64 12.79 -11.02 -17.99
CA ALA A 64 12.57 -12.30 -18.68
C ALA A 64 12.07 -12.10 -20.12
N ILE A 65 11.17 -11.15 -20.35
CA ILE A 65 10.68 -10.79 -21.69
C ILE A 65 11.82 -10.26 -22.55
N LEU A 66 12.65 -9.35 -22.03
CA LEU A 66 13.80 -8.82 -22.77
C LEU A 66 14.80 -9.91 -23.16
N LYS A 67 15.12 -10.82 -22.25
CA LYS A 67 15.99 -11.97 -22.53
C LYS A 67 15.38 -12.90 -23.59
N HIS A 68 14.08 -13.14 -23.55
CA HIS A 68 13.39 -13.93 -24.56
C HIS A 68 13.46 -13.31 -25.95
N LEU A 69 13.50 -11.97 -26.02
CA LEU A 69 13.63 -11.21 -27.26
C LEU A 69 15.09 -11.04 -27.72
N GLY A 70 16.08 -11.57 -27.00
CA GLY A 70 17.50 -11.41 -27.31
C GLY A 70 18.06 -10.02 -27.02
N MET A 71 17.37 -9.23 -26.17
CA MET A 71 17.76 -7.88 -25.76
C MET A 71 18.54 -7.95 -24.44
N ASP A 72 19.71 -8.61 -24.47
CA ASP A 72 20.45 -8.94 -23.24
C ASP A 72 20.99 -7.69 -22.55
N ALA A 73 21.48 -6.69 -23.29
CA ALA A 73 22.01 -5.46 -22.70
C ALA A 73 20.93 -4.66 -21.95
N GLU A 74 19.73 -4.57 -22.52
CA GLU A 74 18.58 -3.91 -21.89
C GLU A 74 18.07 -4.73 -20.68
N ALA A 75 18.12 -6.05 -20.78
CA ALA A 75 17.77 -6.94 -19.67
C ALA A 75 18.71 -6.76 -18.47
N ASP A 76 20.02 -6.70 -18.72
CA ASP A 76 21.02 -6.50 -17.68
C ASP A 76 20.91 -5.09 -17.05
N ALA A 77 20.65 -4.07 -17.86
CA ALA A 77 20.40 -2.72 -17.37
C ALA A 77 19.13 -2.65 -16.49
N ALA A 78 18.05 -3.30 -16.92
CA ALA A 78 16.82 -3.38 -16.13
C ALA A 78 17.02 -4.14 -14.80
N GLN A 79 17.77 -5.24 -14.83
CA GLN A 79 18.09 -6.00 -13.61
C GLN A 79 18.89 -5.15 -12.62
N ALA A 80 19.88 -4.40 -13.10
CA ALA A 80 20.67 -3.51 -12.25
C ALA A 80 19.81 -2.44 -11.54
N GLU A 81 18.83 -1.87 -12.23
CA GLU A 81 17.91 -0.90 -11.63
C GLU A 81 16.96 -1.56 -10.59
N ILE A 82 16.53 -2.81 -10.83
CA ILE A 82 15.75 -3.58 -9.86
C ILE A 82 16.56 -3.84 -8.57
N ASP A 83 17.81 -4.28 -8.72
CA ASP A 83 18.69 -4.58 -7.59
C ASP A 83 19.00 -3.31 -6.78
N LYS A 84 19.25 -2.22 -7.46
CA LYS A 84 19.43 -0.90 -6.84
C LYS A 84 18.18 -0.44 -6.09
N MET A 85 16.98 -0.63 -6.67
CA MET A 85 15.74 -0.29 -6.00
C MET A 85 15.53 -1.12 -4.74
N LYS A 86 15.81 -2.43 -4.77
CA LYS A 86 15.73 -3.30 -3.58
C LYS A 86 16.66 -2.81 -2.46
N ALA A 87 17.89 -2.43 -2.81
CA ALA A 87 18.85 -1.88 -1.84
C ALA A 87 18.34 -0.57 -1.23
N ASN A 88 17.84 0.34 -2.06
CA ASN A 88 17.29 1.62 -1.61
C ASN A 88 16.07 1.44 -0.70
N ILE A 89 15.19 0.49 -1.00
CA ILE A 89 14.02 0.19 -0.14
C ILE A 89 14.49 -0.30 1.23
N MET A 90 15.49 -1.19 1.27
CA MET A 90 16.03 -1.65 2.56
C MET A 90 16.69 -0.53 3.36
N GLU A 91 17.43 0.34 2.71
CA GLU A 91 18.13 1.46 3.36
C GLU A 91 17.16 2.53 3.89
N SER A 92 16.14 2.87 3.10
CA SER A 92 15.30 4.04 3.37
C SER A 92 13.90 3.71 3.87
N ALA A 93 13.35 2.54 3.56
CA ALA A 93 11.95 2.24 3.83
C ALA A 93 11.71 1.12 4.85
N TRP A 94 12.75 0.44 5.34
CA TRP A 94 12.61 -0.56 6.39
C TRP A 94 12.55 0.09 7.78
N ASP A 95 11.43 -0.06 8.49
CA ASP A 95 11.17 0.56 9.80
C ASP A 95 11.43 -0.40 10.99
N GLY A 96 12.16 -1.49 10.75
CA GLY A 96 12.54 -2.48 11.74
C GLY A 96 11.65 -3.72 11.79
N ASP A 97 10.33 -3.56 11.60
CA ASP A 97 9.36 -4.64 11.63
C ASP A 97 8.44 -4.68 10.40
N TRP A 98 8.33 -3.58 9.67
CA TRP A 98 7.57 -3.45 8.40
C TRP A 98 8.15 -2.37 7.50
N PHE A 99 7.63 -2.24 6.28
CA PHE A 99 8.04 -1.22 5.32
C PHE A 99 7.16 0.01 5.43
N LEU A 100 7.76 1.19 5.34
CA LEU A 100 7.06 2.48 5.28
C LEU A 100 6.04 2.49 4.14
N ARG A 101 5.01 3.33 4.29
CA ARG A 101 4.06 3.57 3.21
C ARG A 101 4.62 4.50 2.13
N ALA A 102 5.23 5.60 2.58
CA ALA A 102 5.68 6.67 1.71
C ALA A 102 6.58 7.67 2.43
N TYR A 103 7.21 8.52 1.64
CA TYR A 103 7.71 9.81 2.07
C TYR A 103 6.82 10.91 1.49
N ASP A 104 6.46 11.89 2.30
CA ASP A 104 5.65 13.02 1.86
C ASP A 104 6.47 14.05 1.06
N ALA A 105 5.83 15.14 0.67
CA ALA A 105 6.46 16.23 -0.08
C ALA A 105 7.56 16.98 0.70
N ASN A 106 7.61 16.85 2.01
CA ASN A 106 8.65 17.42 2.88
C ASN A 106 9.75 16.41 3.21
N GLY A 107 9.61 15.15 2.76
CA GLY A 107 10.51 14.05 3.10
C GLY A 107 10.20 13.41 4.45
N GLU A 108 9.01 13.66 5.01
CA GLU A 108 8.58 13.03 6.25
C GLU A 108 8.00 11.65 6.00
N LYS A 109 8.22 10.74 6.94
CA LYS A 109 7.78 9.35 6.84
C LYS A 109 6.28 9.23 7.03
N MET A 110 5.64 8.39 6.22
CA MET A 110 4.30 7.88 6.42
C MET A 110 4.36 6.36 6.58
N GLY A 111 3.61 5.81 7.52
CA GLY A 111 3.63 4.37 7.78
C GLY A 111 4.79 3.92 8.65
N SER A 112 5.34 4.81 9.48
CA SER A 112 6.38 4.52 10.46
C SER A 112 5.80 4.38 11.86
N LYS A 113 6.45 3.58 12.70
CA LYS A 113 6.19 3.55 14.16
C LYS A 113 6.42 4.89 14.85
N GLU A 114 7.13 5.80 14.20
CA GLU A 114 7.35 7.18 14.69
C GLU A 114 6.13 8.09 14.46
N CYS A 115 5.19 7.70 13.58
CA CYS A 115 3.97 8.46 13.33
C CYS A 115 2.99 8.35 14.50
N GLU A 116 2.24 9.41 14.76
CA GLU A 116 1.19 9.41 15.80
C GLU A 116 0.04 8.44 15.40
N GLU A 117 -0.41 8.50 14.15
CA GLU A 117 -1.43 7.65 13.53
C GLU A 117 -0.95 7.14 12.16
N GLY A 118 -1.58 6.15 11.60
CA GLY A 118 -1.16 5.58 10.33
C GLY A 118 0.27 5.01 10.39
N GLN A 119 0.57 4.23 11.43
CA GLN A 119 1.92 3.71 11.67
C GLN A 119 2.30 2.57 10.75
N ILE A 120 1.34 1.76 10.32
CA ILE A 120 1.54 0.67 9.37
C ILE A 120 0.46 0.72 8.30
N PHE A 121 0.82 0.43 7.06
CA PHE A 121 -0.06 0.32 5.91
C PHE A 121 0.15 -1.01 5.20
N ILE A 122 -0.93 -1.61 4.72
CA ILE A 122 -0.91 -2.93 4.09
C ILE A 122 -0.20 -2.95 2.72
N GLU A 123 -0.31 -1.86 1.95
CA GLU A 123 -0.01 -1.86 0.51
C GLU A 123 1.43 -2.20 0.15
N PRO A 124 2.49 -1.69 0.82
CA PRO A 124 3.86 -2.01 0.44
C PRO A 124 4.29 -3.41 0.87
N GLN A 125 3.63 -3.98 1.90
CA GLN A 125 4.11 -5.16 2.58
C GLN A 125 4.11 -6.40 1.68
N GLY A 126 3.02 -6.63 0.96
CA GLY A 126 2.85 -7.81 0.12
C GLY A 126 3.90 -7.89 -1.00
N PHE A 127 4.10 -6.79 -1.71
CA PHE A 127 5.07 -6.75 -2.81
C PHE A 127 6.52 -6.80 -2.33
N ALA A 128 6.83 -6.22 -1.16
CA ALA A 128 8.15 -6.34 -0.56
C ALA A 128 8.52 -7.80 -0.24
N ILE A 129 7.58 -8.54 0.36
CA ILE A 129 7.75 -9.96 0.68
C ILE A 129 7.93 -10.78 -0.61
N MET A 130 7.05 -10.60 -1.60
CA MET A 130 7.10 -11.34 -2.87
C MET A 130 8.29 -10.96 -3.75
N SER A 131 8.98 -9.87 -3.44
CA SER A 131 10.24 -9.46 -4.09
C SER A 131 11.48 -9.93 -3.34
N ASP A 132 11.33 -10.70 -2.27
CA ASP A 132 12.42 -11.16 -1.38
C ASP A 132 13.26 -10.00 -0.77
N ILE A 133 12.66 -8.81 -0.57
CA ILE A 133 13.37 -7.66 0.00
C ILE A 133 13.69 -7.94 1.47
N GLY A 134 14.98 -7.99 1.81
CA GLY A 134 15.46 -8.27 3.16
C GLY A 134 15.14 -9.66 3.70
N LYS A 135 14.83 -10.63 2.85
CA LYS A 135 14.49 -11.99 3.24
C LYS A 135 15.59 -12.70 4.02
N ASP A 136 16.84 -12.50 3.64
CA ASP A 136 18.04 -13.00 4.33
C ASP A 136 18.17 -12.44 5.76
N GLN A 137 17.55 -11.29 6.03
CA GLN A 137 17.49 -10.64 7.33
C GLN A 137 16.19 -10.96 8.09
N GLY A 138 15.32 -11.81 7.51
CA GLY A 138 14.04 -12.21 8.10
C GLY A 138 12.96 -11.12 8.07
N CYS A 139 13.08 -10.15 7.15
CA CYS A 139 12.11 -9.07 7.02
C CYS A 139 10.71 -9.57 6.66
N ASP A 140 10.63 -10.61 5.83
CA ASP A 140 9.37 -11.29 5.47
C ASP A 140 8.58 -11.78 6.70
N LYS A 141 9.27 -12.48 7.61
CA LYS A 141 8.66 -13.01 8.84
C LYS A 141 8.25 -11.91 9.81
N LYS A 142 9.09 -10.89 9.98
CA LYS A 142 8.76 -9.74 10.83
C LYS A 142 7.56 -8.97 10.28
N THR A 143 7.55 -8.73 8.97
CA THR A 143 6.44 -8.04 8.31
C THR A 143 5.13 -8.81 8.45
N LEU A 144 5.14 -10.14 8.24
CA LEU A 144 3.94 -10.97 8.42
C LEU A 144 3.46 -10.97 9.88
N ALA A 145 4.37 -10.98 10.85
CA ALA A 145 4.02 -10.89 12.26
C ALA A 145 3.38 -9.52 12.60
N ALA A 146 3.96 -8.43 12.07
CA ALA A 146 3.41 -7.08 12.26
C ALA A 146 2.03 -6.91 11.61
N ILE A 147 1.81 -7.51 10.43
CA ILE A 147 0.50 -7.54 9.78
C ILE A 147 -0.52 -8.27 10.63
N ASP A 148 -0.18 -9.46 11.15
CA ASP A 148 -1.10 -10.25 11.97
C ASP A 148 -1.44 -9.53 13.28
N GLU A 149 -0.46 -8.92 13.92
CA GLU A 149 -0.64 -8.20 15.17
C GLU A 149 -1.45 -6.90 15.02
N ARG A 150 -1.20 -6.16 13.93
CA ARG A 150 -1.62 -4.77 13.83
C ARG A 150 -2.73 -4.49 12.83
N LEU A 151 -2.83 -5.28 11.77
CA LEU A 151 -3.81 -5.06 10.70
C LEU A 151 -4.93 -6.09 10.69
N ASN A 152 -4.73 -7.23 11.34
CA ASN A 152 -5.69 -8.32 11.25
C ASN A 152 -6.93 -8.08 12.12
N THR A 153 -8.09 -8.39 11.55
CA THR A 153 -9.39 -8.39 12.22
C THR A 153 -10.17 -9.66 11.83
N GLN A 154 -11.27 -9.92 12.51
CA GLN A 154 -12.15 -11.05 12.15
C GLN A 154 -12.81 -10.92 10.75
N HIS A 155 -12.68 -9.77 10.09
CA HIS A 155 -13.30 -9.47 8.78
C HIS A 155 -12.27 -9.26 7.67
N GLY A 156 -11.01 -9.51 7.96
CA GLY A 156 -9.87 -9.29 7.07
C GLY A 156 -8.92 -8.23 7.58
N LEU A 157 -7.90 -7.93 6.76
CA LEU A 157 -6.85 -6.98 7.09
C LEU A 157 -7.29 -5.55 6.74
N VAL A 158 -7.16 -4.64 7.70
CA VAL A 158 -7.41 -3.21 7.49
C VAL A 158 -6.26 -2.56 6.72
N LEU A 159 -6.54 -1.45 6.03
CA LEU A 159 -5.55 -0.76 5.21
C LEU A 159 -4.42 -0.15 6.03
N ASN A 160 -4.72 0.41 7.19
CA ASN A 160 -3.74 1.06 8.06
C ASN A 160 -4.15 0.99 9.54
N ASN A 161 -3.17 1.14 10.42
CA ASN A 161 -3.39 1.19 11.86
C ASN A 161 -2.30 2.03 12.56
N PRO A 162 -2.65 2.88 13.58
CA PRO A 162 -4.01 3.31 13.93
C PRO A 162 -4.70 4.08 12.79
N ALA A 163 -6.03 4.04 12.77
CA ALA A 163 -6.82 4.89 11.88
C ALA A 163 -6.61 6.38 12.22
N PHE A 164 -6.74 7.24 11.22
CA PHE A 164 -6.70 8.68 11.43
C PHE A 164 -7.96 9.14 12.17
N THR A 165 -7.77 9.92 13.22
CA THR A 165 -8.87 10.50 14.04
C THR A 165 -9.02 12.00 13.86
N LYS A 166 -8.05 12.64 13.18
CA LYS A 166 -8.02 14.07 12.88
C LYS A 166 -7.56 14.32 11.45
N TYR A 167 -7.86 15.49 10.93
CA TYR A 167 -7.42 15.88 9.61
C TYR A 167 -5.93 16.22 9.58
N TYR A 168 -5.22 15.59 8.67
CA TYR A 168 -3.82 15.86 8.36
C TYR A 168 -3.73 16.42 6.95
N ILE A 169 -3.40 17.69 6.83
CA ILE A 169 -3.32 18.37 5.52
C ILE A 169 -2.34 17.69 4.57
N GLN A 170 -1.26 17.12 5.08
CA GLN A 170 -0.26 16.40 4.28
C GLN A 170 -0.76 15.06 3.75
N TYR A 171 -1.77 14.45 4.39
CA TYR A 171 -2.35 13.16 3.98
C TYR A 171 -3.64 13.34 3.18
N GLY A 172 -4.23 14.54 3.23
CA GLY A 172 -5.41 14.87 2.47
C GLY A 172 -6.65 14.10 2.89
N GLU A 173 -7.48 13.77 1.93
CA GLU A 173 -8.83 13.25 2.16
C GLU A 173 -8.87 11.95 2.96
N ILE A 174 -7.85 11.09 2.86
CA ILE A 174 -7.77 9.86 3.64
C ILE A 174 -7.97 10.12 5.15
N SER A 175 -7.45 11.23 5.65
CA SER A 175 -7.54 11.60 7.08
C SER A 175 -8.85 12.29 7.45
N THR A 176 -9.75 12.52 6.49
CA THR A 176 -11.09 13.07 6.74
C THR A 176 -12.14 11.98 6.94
N TYR A 177 -11.87 10.77 6.47
CA TYR A 177 -12.81 9.66 6.61
C TYR A 177 -12.88 9.17 8.05
N PRO A 178 -14.03 8.73 8.52
CA PRO A 178 -14.11 8.00 9.79
C PRO A 178 -13.21 6.75 9.77
N GLY A 179 -12.64 6.41 10.91
CA GLY A 179 -11.86 5.17 11.03
C GLY A 179 -12.69 3.94 10.67
N GLY A 180 -12.12 3.03 9.88
CA GLY A 180 -12.81 1.86 9.34
C GLY A 180 -13.62 2.13 8.06
N TYR A 181 -13.55 3.35 7.52
CA TYR A 181 -14.27 3.72 6.30
C TYR A 181 -13.29 4.06 5.18
N LYS A 182 -13.54 3.54 3.98
CA LYS A 182 -12.70 3.70 2.78
C LYS A 182 -11.22 3.47 3.10
N GLU A 183 -10.34 4.37 2.66
CA GLU A 183 -8.89 4.26 2.84
C GLU A 183 -8.43 4.47 4.28
N ASN A 184 -9.27 4.98 5.16
CA ASN A 184 -8.91 5.16 6.58
C ASN A 184 -9.23 3.91 7.40
N ALA A 185 -8.37 2.91 7.35
CA ALA A 185 -8.49 1.62 8.02
C ALA A 185 -9.72 0.78 7.58
N GLY A 186 -10.26 0.99 6.39
CA GLY A 186 -11.21 0.08 5.77
C GLY A 186 -10.54 -1.21 5.31
N ILE A 187 -11.33 -2.22 4.97
CA ILE A 187 -10.84 -3.50 4.44
C ILE A 187 -11.08 -3.53 2.95
N PHE A 188 -10.00 -3.54 2.15
CA PHE A 188 -10.08 -3.67 0.70
C PHE A 188 -9.68 -5.08 0.30
N THR A 189 -10.56 -5.74 -0.45
CA THR A 189 -10.38 -7.15 -0.81
C THR A 189 -9.10 -7.39 -1.63
N HIS A 190 -8.77 -6.50 -2.58
CA HIS A 190 -7.58 -6.67 -3.40
C HIS A 190 -6.27 -6.52 -2.60
N ASN A 191 -6.23 -5.63 -1.61
CA ASN A 191 -5.06 -5.49 -0.73
C ASN A 191 -4.87 -6.72 0.15
N ASN A 192 -5.97 -7.31 0.64
CA ASN A 192 -5.95 -8.57 1.36
C ASN A 192 -5.40 -9.69 0.49
N ALA A 193 -5.83 -9.79 -0.78
CA ALA A 193 -5.33 -10.78 -1.72
C ALA A 193 -3.81 -10.69 -1.92
N TRP A 194 -3.23 -9.49 -1.95
CA TRP A 194 -1.78 -9.32 -2.04
C TRP A 194 -1.04 -9.91 -0.84
N ILE A 195 -1.58 -9.74 0.36
CA ILE A 195 -0.98 -10.30 1.58
C ILE A 195 -1.17 -11.82 1.64
N ILE A 196 -2.33 -12.33 1.23
CA ILE A 196 -2.56 -13.78 1.11
C ILE A 196 -1.51 -14.42 0.19
N CYS A 197 -1.30 -13.84 -0.99
CA CYS A 197 -0.25 -14.29 -1.92
C CYS A 197 1.15 -14.19 -1.31
N ALA A 198 1.46 -13.10 -0.61
CA ALA A 198 2.74 -12.90 0.03
C ALA A 198 3.01 -13.90 1.17
N ALA A 199 2.01 -14.18 2.00
CA ALA A 199 2.10 -15.16 3.06
C ALA A 199 2.31 -16.59 2.49
N ALA A 200 1.57 -16.95 1.44
CA ALA A 200 1.77 -18.21 0.74
C ALA A 200 3.17 -18.30 0.11
N TYR A 201 3.64 -17.24 -0.53
CA TYR A 201 4.98 -17.14 -1.11
C TYR A 201 6.09 -17.31 -0.06
N ALA A 202 5.91 -16.72 1.12
CA ALA A 202 6.85 -16.83 2.25
C ALA A 202 6.79 -18.20 2.97
N GLY A 203 5.90 -19.11 2.55
CA GLY A 203 5.73 -20.43 3.17
C GLY A 203 4.85 -20.42 4.43
N ALA A 204 4.15 -19.32 4.73
CA ALA A 204 3.22 -19.19 5.85
C ALA A 204 1.78 -19.58 5.42
N GLY A 205 1.61 -20.85 5.00
CA GLY A 205 0.36 -21.34 4.40
C GLY A 205 -0.85 -21.23 5.32
N ASP A 206 -0.69 -21.53 6.61
CA ASP A 206 -1.78 -21.44 7.59
C ASP A 206 -2.24 -19.99 7.77
N GLN A 207 -1.31 -19.04 7.77
CA GLN A 207 -1.62 -17.61 7.85
C GLN A 207 -2.30 -17.11 6.56
N ALA A 208 -1.83 -17.57 5.40
CA ALA A 208 -2.48 -17.27 4.12
C ALA A 208 -3.92 -17.79 4.09
N PHE A 209 -4.17 -19.02 4.56
CA PHE A 209 -5.51 -19.59 4.62
C PHE A 209 -6.41 -18.86 5.63
N LYS A 210 -5.88 -18.47 6.78
CA LYS A 210 -6.58 -17.64 7.77
C LYS A 210 -7.09 -16.35 7.12
N TYR A 211 -6.21 -15.57 6.49
CA TYR A 211 -6.59 -14.30 5.84
C TYR A 211 -7.56 -14.50 4.67
N TYR A 212 -7.39 -15.59 3.92
CA TYR A 212 -8.33 -15.94 2.86
C TYR A 212 -9.73 -16.21 3.42
N SER A 213 -9.83 -16.98 4.49
CA SER A 213 -11.13 -17.33 5.08
C SER A 213 -11.85 -16.12 5.70
N GLU A 214 -11.12 -15.10 6.13
CA GLU A 214 -11.68 -13.86 6.68
C GLU A 214 -12.39 -12.99 5.63
N ILE A 215 -12.01 -13.11 4.35
CA ILE A 215 -12.57 -12.29 3.26
C ILE A 215 -13.37 -13.08 2.22
N ALA A 216 -13.23 -14.39 2.19
CA ALA A 216 -13.88 -15.21 1.15
C ALA A 216 -15.38 -15.36 1.44
N PRO A 217 -16.26 -15.05 0.45
CA PRO A 217 -17.71 -15.08 0.65
C PRO A 217 -18.25 -16.41 1.22
N ALA A 218 -17.62 -17.53 0.84
CA ALA A 218 -18.00 -18.85 1.32
C ALA A 218 -17.81 -19.05 2.85
N PHE A 219 -16.97 -18.23 3.49
CA PHE A 219 -16.71 -18.29 4.94
C PHE A 219 -17.35 -17.13 5.71
N THR A 220 -17.91 -16.14 5.01
CA THR A 220 -18.42 -14.90 5.63
C THR A 220 -19.93 -14.76 5.53
N GLU A 221 -20.66 -15.84 5.21
CA GLU A 221 -22.11 -15.84 5.06
C GLU A 221 -22.83 -15.42 6.35
N GLU A 222 -22.34 -15.86 7.51
CA GLU A 222 -22.90 -15.50 8.82
C GLU A 222 -22.72 -14.02 9.17
N THR A 223 -21.80 -13.33 8.49
CA THR A 223 -21.52 -11.89 8.67
C THR A 223 -22.00 -11.05 7.49
N SER A 224 -22.94 -11.57 6.70
CA SER A 224 -23.48 -10.92 5.50
C SER A 224 -24.06 -9.52 5.74
N ASP A 225 -24.57 -9.26 6.94
CA ASP A 225 -25.06 -7.93 7.35
C ASP A 225 -23.95 -6.87 7.36
N ILE A 226 -22.69 -7.27 7.54
CA ILE A 226 -21.52 -6.40 7.53
C ILE A 226 -21.03 -6.24 6.09
N HIS A 227 -20.84 -7.35 5.38
CA HIS A 227 -20.31 -7.35 4.02
C HIS A 227 -21.29 -6.80 2.97
N LYS A 228 -22.60 -6.97 3.18
CA LYS A 228 -23.71 -6.45 2.36
C LYS A 228 -23.56 -6.73 0.86
N THR A 229 -22.89 -7.82 0.51
CA THR A 229 -22.72 -8.30 -0.86
C THR A 229 -23.57 -9.52 -1.10
N GLU A 230 -23.86 -9.80 -2.37
CA GLU A 230 -24.52 -11.04 -2.75
C GLU A 230 -23.64 -12.26 -2.38
N PRO A 231 -24.25 -13.42 -2.05
CA PRO A 231 -23.49 -14.65 -1.85
C PRO A 231 -22.54 -14.91 -3.02
N TYR A 232 -21.31 -15.31 -2.72
CA TYR A 232 -20.26 -15.61 -3.69
C TYR A 232 -19.62 -14.40 -4.43
N VAL A 233 -19.99 -13.17 -4.09
CA VAL A 233 -19.39 -11.97 -4.66
C VAL A 233 -18.44 -11.33 -3.65
N TYR A 234 -17.22 -11.06 -4.09
CA TYR A 234 -16.27 -10.26 -3.30
C TYR A 234 -16.67 -8.79 -3.37
N GLY A 235 -16.95 -8.19 -2.22
CA GLY A 235 -17.06 -6.73 -2.13
C GLY A 235 -15.71 -6.08 -2.41
N GLN A 236 -15.69 -4.92 -3.04
CA GLN A 236 -14.45 -4.15 -3.19
C GLN A 236 -13.93 -3.70 -1.82
N ILE A 237 -14.85 -3.26 -0.97
CA ILE A 237 -14.58 -2.72 0.37
C ILE A 237 -15.55 -3.38 1.35
N CYS A 238 -15.01 -3.86 2.47
CA CYS A 238 -15.80 -4.17 3.65
C CYS A 238 -15.64 -3.02 4.65
N LEU A 239 -16.75 -2.44 5.08
CA LEU A 239 -16.76 -1.34 6.04
C LEU A 239 -16.86 -1.96 7.44
N LEU A 240 -15.83 -1.79 8.27
CA LEU A 240 -15.86 -2.20 9.68
C LEU A 240 -16.81 -1.35 10.52
N TYR A 241 -17.01 -0.10 10.10
CA TYR A 241 -18.04 0.77 10.62
C TYR A 241 -19.07 1.01 9.53
N THR A 242 -20.24 0.43 9.69
CA THR A 242 -21.41 1.12 9.16
C THR A 242 -21.40 2.50 9.81
N SER A 243 -21.34 3.56 9.01
CA SER A 243 -21.71 4.89 9.47
C SER A 243 -22.86 4.72 10.47
N PRO A 244 -22.78 5.30 11.71
CA PRO A 244 -23.88 5.14 12.65
C PRO A 244 -25.15 5.48 11.90
N SER A 245 -26.01 4.50 11.75
CA SER A 245 -27.34 4.74 11.21
C SER A 245 -27.94 5.84 12.08
N PRO A 246 -28.72 6.78 11.52
CA PRO A 246 -29.46 7.74 12.33
C PRO A 246 -30.29 7.06 13.44
N ARG A 247 -30.44 5.72 13.41
CA ARG A 247 -31.10 4.91 14.44
C ARG A 247 -30.18 4.53 15.62
N ASP A 248 -28.86 4.67 15.47
CA ASP A 248 -27.89 4.32 16.51
C ASP A 248 -27.49 5.54 17.37
N ILE A 249 -28.11 6.70 17.13
CA ILE A 249 -27.90 7.96 17.87
C ILE A 249 -29.12 8.31 18.74
N SER A 250 -29.96 7.33 19.07
CA SER A 250 -31.08 7.54 19.99
C SER A 250 -30.87 6.85 21.34
#